data_e40d9481d974bea1b2e9d63455901f9c
#
_entry.id   e40d9481d974bea1b2e9d63455901f9c
#
_cell.length_a   1.000
_cell.length_b   1.000
_cell.length_c   1.000
_cell.angle_alpha   90.00
_cell.angle_beta   90.00
_cell.angle_gamma   90.00
#
_symmetry.space_group_name_H-M   'P 1'
#
loop_
_entity.id
_entity.type
_entity.pdbx_description
1 polymer ?
#
loop_
_entity_poly.entity_id
_entity_poly.type
_entity_poly.pdbx_seq_one_letter_code
_entity_poly.pdbx_strand_id
1 'polypeptide(L)'
;ECSEVIERFAPTVVLAAAPQDRHPDHSASGALAVELLRARAARVRIYYWIVHGGHDWPAPRGLHRERPLLPPRIARDLAWERAPLSDAQVAGKLAALGEHRTQLRVMRRFLEAFVRSDEIYAPAP
;
A
#
# COMPACT_ATOMS: atom_id res chain seq x y z
N GLU A 1 5.97 15.22 -17.45
CA GLU A 1 6.90 14.19 -16.97
C GLU A 1 6.17 12.93 -16.45
N CYS A 2 5.29 12.99 -15.41
CA CYS A 2 4.53 11.80 -14.98
C CYS A 2 3.65 11.21 -16.09
N SER A 3 2.95 12.06 -16.84
CA SER A 3 2.12 11.63 -17.97
C SER A 3 2.93 10.91 -19.06
N GLU A 4 4.11 11.41 -19.37
CA GLU A 4 5.04 10.81 -20.37
C GLU A 4 5.52 9.43 -19.92
N VAL A 5 5.79 9.26 -18.61
CA VAL A 5 6.16 7.96 -18.04
C VAL A 5 5.01 6.97 -18.17
N ILE A 6 3.78 7.38 -17.82
CA ILE A 6 2.58 6.55 -17.95
C ILE A 6 2.33 6.17 -19.41
N GLU A 7 2.49 7.11 -20.34
CA GLU A 7 2.32 6.85 -21.77
C GLU A 7 3.33 5.84 -22.30
N ARG A 8 4.60 6.04 -21.97
CA ARG A 8 5.69 5.17 -22.42
C ARG A 8 5.60 3.77 -21.83
N PHE A 9 5.24 3.66 -20.53
CA PHE A 9 5.16 2.37 -19.84
C PHE A 9 3.86 1.63 -20.16
N ALA A 10 2.78 2.34 -20.46
CA ALA A 10 1.45 1.83 -20.75
C ALA A 10 0.96 0.77 -19.71
N PRO A 11 0.89 1.11 -18.42
CA PRO A 11 0.55 0.15 -17.37
C PRO A 11 -0.88 -0.37 -17.54
N THR A 12 -1.11 -1.62 -17.20
CA THR A 12 -2.45 -2.24 -17.11
C THR A 12 -2.97 -2.27 -15.68
N VAL A 13 -2.06 -2.17 -14.70
CA VAL A 13 -2.36 -2.09 -13.26
C VAL A 13 -1.48 -1.02 -12.64
N VAL A 14 -2.07 -0.19 -11.79
CA VAL A 14 -1.35 0.84 -11.01
C VAL A 14 -1.70 0.67 -9.54
N LEU A 15 -0.68 0.63 -8.71
CA LEU A 15 -0.83 0.71 -7.25
C LEU A 15 -0.53 2.14 -6.83
N ALA A 16 -1.53 2.84 -6.30
CA ALA A 16 -1.42 4.22 -5.85
C ALA A 16 -1.71 4.33 -4.35
N ALA A 17 -1.14 5.33 -3.69
CA ALA A 17 -1.54 5.62 -2.32
C ALA A 17 -3.00 6.07 -2.29
N ALA A 18 -3.75 5.64 -1.28
CA ALA A 18 -5.14 6.08 -1.15
C ALA A 18 -5.19 7.57 -0.77
N PRO A 19 -6.17 8.34 -1.31
CA PRO A 19 -6.38 9.74 -0.90
C PRO A 19 -6.65 9.91 0.60
N GLN A 20 -7.09 8.84 1.28
CA GLN A 20 -7.33 8.79 2.72
C GLN A 20 -6.06 8.59 3.56
N ASP A 21 -4.89 8.32 2.94
CA ASP A 21 -3.62 8.21 3.68
C ASP A 21 -3.34 9.53 4.41
N ARG A 22 -2.94 9.47 5.68
CA ARG A 22 -2.69 10.65 6.50
C ARG A 22 -1.40 11.38 6.17
N HIS A 23 -0.50 10.76 5.41
CA HIS A 23 0.69 11.45 4.93
C HIS A 23 0.32 12.30 3.70
N PRO A 24 0.56 13.63 3.73
CA PRO A 24 0.12 14.53 2.67
C PRO A 24 0.73 14.17 1.30
N ASP A 25 1.99 13.75 1.25
CA ASP A 25 2.64 13.36 -0.01
C ASP A 25 2.02 12.09 -0.59
N HIS A 26 1.60 11.13 0.26
CA HIS A 26 0.91 9.92 -0.20
C HIS A 26 -0.46 10.27 -0.78
N SER A 27 -1.28 11.01 -0.04
CA SER A 27 -2.61 11.40 -0.50
C SER A 27 -2.57 12.24 -1.78
N ALA A 28 -1.64 13.20 -1.87
CA ALA A 28 -1.45 14.03 -3.06
C ALA A 28 -0.97 13.22 -4.28
N SER A 29 0.02 12.34 -4.10
CA SER A 29 0.52 11.50 -5.19
C SER A 29 -0.54 10.51 -5.69
N GLY A 30 -1.35 9.96 -4.78
CA GLY A 30 -2.47 9.09 -5.14
C GLY A 30 -3.55 9.82 -5.93
N ALA A 31 -3.95 11.01 -5.50
CA ALA A 31 -4.91 11.85 -6.21
C ALA A 31 -4.42 12.20 -7.62
N LEU A 32 -3.14 12.60 -7.75
CA LEU A 32 -2.52 12.90 -9.05
C LEU A 32 -2.50 11.68 -9.97
N ALA A 33 -2.13 10.49 -9.44
CA ALA A 33 -2.11 9.26 -10.23
C ALA A 33 -3.49 8.94 -10.80
N VAL A 34 -4.54 9.04 -9.98
CA VAL A 34 -5.93 8.82 -10.41
C VAL A 34 -6.35 9.83 -11.48
N GLU A 35 -6.04 11.11 -11.29
CA GLU A 35 -6.37 12.16 -12.27
C GLU A 35 -5.72 11.89 -13.62
N LEU A 36 -4.42 11.58 -13.65
CA LEU A 36 -3.68 11.27 -14.88
C LEU A 36 -4.18 10.02 -15.59
N LEU A 37 -4.77 9.08 -14.86
CA LEU A 37 -5.23 7.80 -15.39
C LEU A 37 -6.72 7.80 -15.77
N ARG A 38 -7.51 8.81 -15.38
CA ARG A 38 -8.94 8.89 -15.68
C ARG A 38 -9.26 8.72 -17.17
N ALA A 39 -8.49 9.35 -18.04
CA ALA A 39 -8.67 9.23 -19.49
C ALA A 39 -8.38 7.81 -20.02
N ARG A 40 -7.76 6.96 -19.21
CA ARG A 40 -7.34 5.60 -19.52
C ARG A 40 -8.08 4.54 -18.69
N ALA A 41 -9.10 4.93 -17.93
CA ALA A 41 -9.78 4.06 -16.95
C ALA A 41 -10.30 2.75 -17.54
N ALA A 42 -10.69 2.73 -18.83
CA ALA A 42 -11.14 1.50 -19.51
C ALA A 42 -10.01 0.46 -19.73
N ARG A 43 -8.74 0.84 -19.57
CA ARG A 43 -7.56 -0.01 -19.85
C ARG A 43 -6.66 -0.23 -18.65
N VAL A 44 -6.82 0.54 -17.57
CA VAL A 44 -5.94 0.53 -16.41
C VAL A 44 -6.75 0.27 -15.16
N ARG A 45 -6.39 -0.76 -14.40
CA ARG A 45 -6.95 -1.00 -13.06
C ARG A 45 -6.10 -0.29 -12.04
N ILE A 46 -6.73 0.53 -11.20
CA ILE A 46 -6.06 1.27 -10.13
C ILE A 46 -6.46 0.63 -8.80
N TYR A 47 -5.45 0.30 -7.97
CA TYR A 47 -5.65 -0.18 -6.62
C TYR A 47 -4.98 0.76 -5.62
N TYR A 48 -5.66 1.01 -4.53
CA TYR A 48 -5.15 1.80 -3.41
C TYR A 48 -4.44 0.95 -2.37
N TRP A 49 -3.38 1.51 -1.82
CA TRP A 49 -2.73 1.04 -0.60
C TRP A 49 -2.63 2.20 0.40
N ILE A 50 -2.43 1.90 1.70
CA ILE A 50 -2.27 2.89 2.78
C ILE A 50 -1.08 2.48 3.64
N VAL A 51 -0.28 3.45 4.07
CA VAL A 51 0.76 3.30 5.09
C VAL A 51 0.39 4.03 6.37
N HIS A 52 -0.12 5.25 6.29
CA HIS A 52 -0.47 6.06 7.45
C HIS A 52 -1.98 6.05 7.71
N GLY A 53 -2.48 4.88 8.13
CA GLY A 53 -3.90 4.64 8.39
C GLY A 53 -4.40 5.12 9.76
N GLY A 54 -3.56 5.81 10.55
CA GLY A 54 -3.89 6.30 11.89
C GLY A 54 -2.93 5.80 12.96
N HIS A 55 -3.08 6.29 14.20
CA HIS A 55 -2.18 5.95 15.31
C HIS A 55 -2.23 4.46 15.70
N ASP A 56 -3.39 3.84 15.57
CA ASP A 56 -3.67 2.46 15.92
C ASP A 56 -3.51 1.48 14.75
N TRP A 57 -3.11 1.95 13.57
CA TRP A 57 -2.93 1.11 12.39
C TRP A 57 -1.47 1.17 11.86
N PRO A 58 -0.90 0.04 11.36
CA PRO A 58 -1.41 -1.33 11.45
C PRO A 58 -1.34 -1.89 12.88
N ALA A 59 -2.30 -2.71 13.25
CA ALA A 59 -2.39 -3.33 14.57
C ALA A 59 -2.46 -4.86 14.47
N PRO A 60 -1.89 -5.56 15.46
CA PRO A 60 -0.99 -5.08 16.52
C PRO A 60 0.37 -4.64 15.97
N ARG A 61 1.07 -3.75 16.67
CA ARG A 61 2.42 -3.32 16.31
C ARG A 61 3.44 -4.44 16.50
N GLY A 62 4.48 -4.46 15.67
CA GLY A 62 5.53 -5.48 15.68
C GLY A 62 5.27 -6.60 14.68
N LEU A 63 6.12 -7.63 14.72
CA LEU A 63 6.10 -8.73 13.76
C LEU A 63 5.03 -9.77 14.09
N HIS A 64 4.10 -10.01 13.16
CA HIS A 64 3.02 -10.99 13.28
C HIS A 64 2.74 -11.65 11.93
N ARG A 65 3.66 -12.49 11.48
CA ARG A 65 3.67 -13.10 10.13
C ARG A 65 2.42 -13.93 9.82
N GLU A 66 1.86 -14.56 10.85
CA GLU A 66 0.72 -15.47 10.76
C GLU A 66 -0.63 -14.75 10.71
N ARG A 67 -0.66 -13.46 10.99
CA ARG A 67 -1.90 -12.68 11.06
C ARG A 67 -2.17 -11.94 9.76
N PRO A 68 -3.45 -11.82 9.35
CA PRO A 68 -3.81 -10.98 8.21
C PRO A 68 -3.65 -9.49 8.56
N LEU A 69 -3.42 -8.68 7.53
CA LEU A 69 -3.50 -7.22 7.64
C LEU A 69 -4.97 -6.79 7.60
N LEU A 70 -5.42 -6.09 8.63
CA LEU A 70 -6.78 -5.56 8.68
C LEU A 70 -6.86 -4.19 8.00
N PRO A 71 -7.98 -3.86 7.34
CA PRO A 71 -8.18 -2.54 6.76
C PRO A 71 -8.10 -1.40 7.80
N PRO A 72 -7.52 -0.25 7.46
CA PRO A 72 -7.47 0.91 8.34
C PRO A 72 -8.85 1.53 8.51
N ARG A 73 -9.17 1.99 9.71
CA ARG A 73 -10.48 2.58 10.03
C ARG A 73 -10.82 3.82 9.19
N ILE A 74 -9.80 4.61 8.82
CA ILE A 74 -9.98 5.85 8.02
C ILE A 74 -10.43 5.59 6.58
N ALA A 75 -10.31 4.36 6.11
CA ALA A 75 -10.68 3.94 4.76
C ALA A 75 -11.50 2.64 4.78
N ARG A 76 -12.30 2.43 5.82
CA ARG A 76 -13.16 1.23 5.97
C ARG A 76 -14.22 1.10 4.90
N ASP A 77 -14.57 2.21 4.24
CA ASP A 77 -15.60 2.26 3.20
C ASP A 77 -15.06 1.82 1.82
N LEU A 78 -13.75 1.62 1.70
CA LEU A 78 -13.14 1.04 0.50
C LEU A 78 -13.38 -0.48 0.47
N ALA A 79 -13.57 -1.01 -0.74
CA ALA A 79 -13.73 -2.45 -0.97
C ALA A 79 -12.39 -3.18 -0.92
N TRP A 80 -11.85 -3.42 0.28
CA TRP A 80 -10.57 -4.06 0.48
C TRP A 80 -10.56 -5.51 0.03
N GLU A 81 -9.63 -5.83 -0.85
CA GLU A 81 -9.31 -7.17 -1.33
C GLU A 81 -8.02 -7.67 -0.64
N ARG A 82 -7.91 -9.00 -0.47
CA ARG A 82 -6.75 -9.65 0.13
C ARG A 82 -5.97 -10.40 -0.92
N ALA A 83 -4.65 -10.26 -0.89
CA ALA A 83 -3.70 -11.06 -1.64
C ALA A 83 -2.91 -11.94 -0.65
N PRO A 84 -3.27 -13.21 -0.46
CA PRO A 84 -2.55 -14.12 0.43
C PRO A 84 -1.09 -14.26 0.00
N LEU A 85 -0.19 -14.34 0.96
CA LEU A 85 1.24 -14.53 0.75
C LEU A 85 1.65 -15.93 1.19
N SER A 86 2.51 -16.58 0.41
CA SER A 86 3.20 -17.78 0.84
C SER A 86 4.26 -17.47 1.92
N ASP A 87 4.68 -18.47 2.68
CA ASP A 87 5.74 -18.30 3.69
C ASP A 87 7.04 -17.73 3.09
N ALA A 88 7.38 -18.14 1.87
CA ALA A 88 8.54 -17.62 1.14
C ALA A 88 8.39 -16.13 0.81
N GLN A 89 7.19 -15.68 0.42
CA GLN A 89 6.91 -14.26 0.16
C GLN A 89 6.94 -13.43 1.44
N VAL A 90 6.39 -13.93 2.54
CA VAL A 90 6.47 -13.28 3.86
C VAL A 90 7.93 -13.17 4.32
N ALA A 91 8.72 -14.24 4.14
CA ALA A 91 10.14 -14.22 4.47
C ALA A 91 10.91 -13.23 3.59
N GLY A 92 10.64 -13.19 2.29
CA GLY A 92 11.23 -12.22 1.36
C GLY A 92 10.90 -10.78 1.71
N LYS A 93 9.64 -10.50 2.07
CA LYS A 93 9.19 -9.18 2.55
C LYS A 93 9.93 -8.75 3.82
N LEU A 94 10.10 -9.66 4.77
CA LEU A 94 10.85 -9.37 6.00
C LEU A 94 12.33 -9.11 5.72
N ALA A 95 12.94 -9.88 4.83
CA ALA A 95 14.33 -9.68 4.41
C ALA A 95 14.52 -8.31 3.74
N ALA A 96 13.65 -7.96 2.80
CA ALA A 96 13.66 -6.66 2.14
C ALA A 96 13.49 -5.50 3.14
N LEU A 97 12.58 -5.65 4.11
CA LEU A 97 12.42 -4.68 5.19
C LEU A 97 13.71 -4.53 6.01
N GLY A 98 14.45 -5.62 6.22
CA GLY A 98 15.72 -5.64 6.94
C GLY A 98 16.79 -4.71 6.35
N GLU A 99 16.73 -4.44 5.05
CA GLU A 99 17.66 -3.53 4.37
C GLU A 99 17.39 -2.05 4.66
N HIS A 100 16.20 -1.70 5.14
CA HIS A 100 15.85 -0.34 5.58
C HIS A 100 16.38 -0.04 6.99
N ARG A 101 17.69 -0.17 7.18
CA ARG A 101 18.35 -0.14 8.50
C ARG A 101 18.13 1.15 9.28
N THR A 102 18.13 2.29 8.60
CA THR A 102 17.95 3.61 9.24
C THR A 102 16.53 3.77 9.75
N GLN A 103 15.54 3.40 8.97
CA GLN A 103 14.13 3.46 9.34
C GLN A 103 13.80 2.47 10.47
N LEU A 104 14.37 1.27 10.42
CA LEU A 104 14.20 0.27 11.48
C LEU A 104 14.77 0.72 12.83
N ARG A 105 15.78 1.57 12.89
CA ARG A 105 16.27 2.13 14.16
C ARG A 105 15.21 2.99 14.86
N VAL A 106 14.36 3.67 14.11
CA VAL A 106 13.41 4.65 14.64
C VAL A 106 12.00 4.05 14.78
N MET A 107 11.56 3.25 13.79
CA MET A 107 10.16 2.83 13.71
C MET A 107 9.98 1.33 13.44
N ARG A 108 10.89 0.48 13.97
CA ARG A 108 10.87 -0.97 13.77
C ARG A 108 9.49 -1.59 13.94
N ARG A 109 8.86 -1.37 15.09
CA ARG A 109 7.56 -1.98 15.40
C ARG A 109 6.43 -1.54 14.47
N PHE A 110 6.52 -0.34 13.92
CA PHE A 110 5.59 0.15 12.92
C PHE A 110 5.79 -0.57 11.59
N LEU A 111 7.03 -0.63 11.10
CA LEU A 111 7.35 -1.24 9.81
C LEU A 111 7.13 -2.76 9.82
N GLU A 112 7.56 -3.44 10.87
CA GLU A 112 7.34 -4.88 11.04
C GLU A 112 5.86 -5.26 11.11
N ALA A 113 4.99 -4.33 11.53
CA ALA A 113 3.54 -4.56 11.59
C ALA A 113 2.88 -4.72 10.21
N PHE A 114 3.58 -4.40 9.12
CA PHE A 114 3.14 -4.67 7.76
C PHE A 114 3.56 -6.05 7.24
N VAL A 115 4.43 -6.78 7.96
CA VAL A 115 4.81 -8.14 7.57
C VAL A 115 3.75 -9.11 8.11
N ARG A 116 2.82 -9.46 7.25
CA ARG A 116 1.61 -10.25 7.53
C ARG A 116 1.49 -11.44 6.59
N SER A 117 0.48 -12.27 6.82
CA SER A 117 0.14 -13.41 5.95
C SER A 117 -0.51 -13.00 4.62
N ASP A 118 -0.82 -11.72 4.44
CA ASP A 118 -1.42 -11.15 3.23
C ASP A 118 -1.01 -9.70 3.01
N GLU A 119 -1.29 -9.21 1.80
CA GLU A 119 -1.39 -7.80 1.46
C GLU A 119 -2.86 -7.43 1.27
N ILE A 120 -3.18 -6.14 1.45
CA ILE A 120 -4.51 -5.62 1.15
C ILE A 120 -4.43 -4.46 0.18
N TYR A 121 -5.34 -4.46 -0.77
CA TYR A 121 -5.51 -3.41 -1.77
C TYR A 121 -7.00 -3.13 -1.94
N ALA A 122 -7.36 -1.92 -2.34
CA ALA A 122 -8.73 -1.59 -2.64
C ALA A 122 -8.84 -1.02 -4.06
N PRO A 123 -9.77 -1.51 -4.93
CA PRO A 123 -10.01 -0.87 -6.22
C PRO A 123 -10.32 0.61 -6.03
N ALA A 124 -9.73 1.46 -6.87
CA ALA A 124 -10.14 2.86 -6.93
C ALA A 124 -11.54 2.95 -7.54
N PRO A 125 -12.43 3.80 -7.02
CA PRO A 125 -13.80 3.98 -7.50
C PRO A 125 -13.86 4.59 -8.92
#